data_08f777aec6cd5844578e647fed749b42
#
_entry.id   08f777aec6cd5844578e647fed749b42
#
_cell.length_a   1.000
_cell.length_b   1.000
_cell.length_c   1.000
_cell.angle_alpha   90.00
_cell.angle_beta   90.00
_cell.angle_gamma   90.00
#
_symmetry.space_group_name_H-M   'P 1'
#
loop_
_entity.id
_entity.type
_entity.pdbx_description
1 polymer ?
#
loop_
_entity_poly.entity_id
_entity_poly.type
_entity_poly.pdbx_seq_one_letter_code
_entity_poly.pdbx_strand_id
1 'polypeptide(L)'
;MEVGIAGLGFVGSWGADLDILIHANPDESWQKVTVDRIAIDAGRGILTDSGTDNGDAWAEVEPTTLTLGRQAFGRVSLYWCQTEQGLWFATRLRWLLPLVKREIDPIAVYSYACFSYVTTPLTPIKSIHAIAAGGIQTWEQGQIAHPKKLCLTLSHWQEQETLLNDEATAVKELRSLLELAVFKQVADLKNETVGVLLSGGLDSAIVAALLSRSGLKVRAYTLDFGKYGISEVPYAEQVANYLQIPLIKVDCSPQKVKRSLLEVAKALDLPFGDGVSVPFWLLYQTALQDCDLLFNGEGGDQLFGGWTNKPLIAASLYQTSPITFAEQYLQTFHRLWGYGERVFSSIFWQMVKDWQPVDSLESALDGSGSLLSRLRRATLMLKGAQNIHPRATNMALALGLRLRSPFCDEDLAQWTFGVDSSLFLQGACEKYIMKRAVEPWLPAEIVWRPKRGMGVPLTQWCLEPLWHDLGKWLNPGLLETEGIWRSDLASSIVFGQLSGSLRKRRIGEILWLLLQWQFWQSQMGVPIKDYSWGHPFHLPYWFWERMNLYRENL
;
A
#
# COMPACT_ATOMS: atom_id res chain seq x y z
N MET A 1 -17.18 -13.87 -22.26
CA MET A 1 -16.66 -12.48 -22.44
C MET A 1 -15.31 -12.53 -23.14
N GLU A 2 -15.02 -11.54 -23.97
CA GLU A 2 -13.68 -11.36 -24.53
C GLU A 2 -12.83 -10.57 -23.56
N VAL A 3 -11.61 -11.01 -23.35
CA VAL A 3 -10.65 -10.42 -22.41
C VAL A 3 -9.29 -10.29 -23.10
N GLY A 4 -8.64 -9.15 -22.92
CA GLY A 4 -7.26 -8.92 -23.31
C GLY A 4 -6.33 -9.17 -22.11
N ILE A 5 -5.29 -9.96 -22.30
CA ILE A 5 -4.24 -10.23 -21.31
C ILE A 5 -2.95 -9.55 -21.79
N ALA A 6 -2.32 -8.77 -20.91
CA ALA A 6 -1.00 -8.19 -21.16
C ALA A 6 -0.13 -8.31 -19.89
N GLY A 7 1.04 -8.94 -20.03
CA GLY A 7 1.90 -9.24 -18.89
C GLY A 7 1.16 -10.04 -17.81
N LEU A 8 1.20 -9.57 -16.57
CA LEU A 8 0.48 -10.15 -15.44
C LEU A 8 -0.81 -9.34 -15.11
N GLY A 9 -1.57 -8.93 -16.12
CA GLY A 9 -2.82 -8.19 -15.93
C GLY A 9 -3.83 -8.48 -17.02
N PHE A 10 -5.08 -8.06 -16.81
CA PHE A 10 -6.16 -8.24 -17.79
C PHE A 10 -7.05 -7.00 -17.92
N VAL A 11 -7.71 -6.90 -19.08
CA VAL A 11 -8.77 -5.94 -19.40
C VAL A 11 -9.96 -6.66 -19.96
N GLY A 12 -11.15 -6.10 -19.84
CA GLY A 12 -12.35 -6.62 -20.46
C GLY A 12 -13.42 -5.57 -20.67
N SER A 13 -14.41 -5.95 -21.47
CA SER A 13 -15.58 -5.11 -21.73
C SER A 13 -16.86 -5.91 -21.59
N TRP A 14 -17.96 -5.22 -21.29
CA TRP A 14 -19.30 -5.77 -21.27
C TRP A 14 -20.28 -4.82 -21.96
N GLY A 15 -20.86 -5.29 -23.07
CA GLY A 15 -21.69 -4.46 -23.95
C GLY A 15 -20.91 -3.56 -24.90
N ALA A 16 -19.57 -3.71 -24.99
CA ALA A 16 -18.71 -2.92 -25.85
C ALA A 16 -17.67 -3.81 -26.56
N ASP A 17 -17.11 -3.33 -27.67
CA ASP A 17 -16.06 -4.00 -28.43
C ASP A 17 -14.69 -3.84 -27.74
N LEU A 18 -14.11 -4.95 -27.30
CA LEU A 18 -12.81 -4.98 -26.63
C LEU A 18 -11.67 -4.37 -27.47
N ASP A 19 -11.77 -4.44 -28.82
CA ASP A 19 -10.75 -3.90 -29.70
C ASP A 19 -10.56 -2.39 -29.56
N ILE A 20 -11.59 -1.67 -29.14
CA ILE A 20 -11.48 -0.24 -28.84
C ILE A 20 -10.44 0.00 -27.73
N LEU A 21 -10.48 -0.78 -26.65
CA LEU A 21 -9.55 -0.66 -25.53
C LEU A 21 -8.14 -1.12 -25.93
N ILE A 22 -8.05 -2.22 -26.66
CA ILE A 22 -6.76 -2.78 -27.14
C ILE A 22 -6.06 -1.79 -28.06
N HIS A 23 -6.76 -1.23 -29.04
CA HIS A 23 -6.19 -0.23 -29.95
C HIS A 23 -5.82 1.09 -29.24
N ALA A 24 -6.52 1.44 -28.16
CA ALA A 24 -6.23 2.61 -27.34
C ALA A 24 -4.97 2.45 -26.47
N ASN A 25 -4.44 1.23 -26.34
CA ASN A 25 -3.23 0.90 -25.58
C ASN A 25 -2.22 0.13 -26.47
N PRO A 26 -1.66 0.75 -27.53
CA PRO A 26 -0.85 0.08 -28.54
C PRO A 26 0.53 -0.38 -28.02
N ASP A 27 1.00 0.16 -26.91
CA ASP A 27 2.32 -0.18 -26.33
C ASP A 27 2.31 -1.51 -25.57
N GLU A 28 1.14 -2.12 -25.39
CA GLU A 28 0.99 -3.39 -24.69
C GLU A 28 0.88 -4.55 -25.66
N SER A 29 1.49 -5.69 -25.31
CA SER A 29 1.40 -6.93 -26.11
C SER A 29 0.17 -7.72 -25.66
N TRP A 30 -0.97 -7.53 -26.34
CA TRP A 30 -2.24 -8.13 -25.97
C TRP A 30 -2.42 -9.54 -26.53
N GLN A 31 -2.85 -10.46 -25.64
CA GLN A 31 -3.41 -11.75 -26.01
C GLN A 31 -4.92 -11.75 -25.76
N LYS A 32 -5.74 -11.91 -26.78
CA LYS A 32 -7.18 -12.04 -26.62
C LYS A 32 -7.56 -13.48 -26.27
N VAL A 33 -8.47 -13.61 -25.31
CA VAL A 33 -9.07 -14.89 -24.92
C VAL A 33 -10.58 -14.73 -24.72
N THR A 34 -11.34 -15.79 -24.97
CA THR A 34 -12.77 -15.83 -24.67
C THR A 34 -12.98 -16.76 -23.48
N VAL A 35 -13.51 -16.23 -22.40
CA VAL A 35 -13.71 -16.94 -21.14
C VAL A 35 -14.99 -16.48 -20.46
N ASP A 36 -15.60 -17.34 -19.65
CA ASP A 36 -16.72 -16.96 -18.79
C ASP A 36 -16.21 -16.27 -17.52
N ARG A 37 -14.98 -16.62 -17.12
CA ARG A 37 -14.33 -16.09 -15.95
C ARG A 37 -12.83 -15.90 -16.17
N ILE A 38 -12.29 -14.82 -15.62
CA ILE A 38 -10.86 -14.54 -15.52
C ILE A 38 -10.54 -14.06 -14.11
N ALA A 39 -9.40 -14.51 -13.59
CA ALA A 39 -8.89 -14.03 -12.31
C ALA A 39 -7.39 -13.76 -12.39
N ILE A 40 -6.87 -13.02 -11.44
CA ILE A 40 -5.45 -12.79 -11.22
C ILE A 40 -5.10 -13.13 -9.77
N ASP A 41 -4.04 -13.90 -9.60
CA ASP A 41 -3.38 -14.13 -8.32
C ASP A 41 -1.96 -13.59 -8.39
N ALA A 42 -1.57 -12.76 -7.45
CA ALA A 42 -0.27 -12.09 -7.47
C ALA A 42 0.92 -13.06 -7.43
N GLY A 43 0.72 -14.26 -6.90
CA GLY A 43 1.75 -15.30 -6.79
C GLY A 43 1.73 -16.33 -7.91
N ARG A 44 0.62 -16.45 -8.66
CA ARG A 44 0.44 -17.44 -9.74
C ARG A 44 0.26 -16.81 -11.13
N GLY A 45 -0.16 -15.56 -11.18
CA GLY A 45 -0.45 -14.85 -12.42
C GLY A 45 -1.92 -14.96 -12.83
N ILE A 46 -2.19 -14.95 -14.15
CA ILE A 46 -3.53 -15.00 -14.71
C ILE A 46 -4.10 -16.44 -14.64
N LEU A 47 -5.36 -16.55 -14.22
CA LEU A 47 -6.13 -17.78 -14.07
C LEU A 47 -7.35 -17.69 -15.01
N THR A 48 -7.45 -18.58 -15.98
CA THR A 48 -8.53 -18.60 -17.00
C THR A 48 -9.45 -19.79 -16.87
N ASP A 49 -9.20 -20.70 -15.93
CA ASP A 49 -10.02 -21.89 -15.75
C ASP A 49 -11.26 -21.60 -14.90
N SER A 50 -12.34 -22.35 -15.19
CA SER A 50 -13.63 -22.30 -14.49
C SER A 50 -13.61 -22.86 -13.06
N GLY A 51 -12.44 -22.95 -12.43
CA GLY A 51 -12.29 -23.39 -11.05
C GLY A 51 -12.90 -22.40 -10.04
N THR A 52 -13.16 -22.87 -8.83
CA THR A 52 -13.74 -22.07 -7.74
C THR A 52 -12.74 -21.05 -7.12
N ASP A 53 -11.50 -21.05 -7.59
CA ASP A 53 -10.46 -20.15 -7.06
C ASP A 53 -10.60 -18.74 -7.65
N ASN A 54 -10.96 -17.80 -6.82
CA ASN A 54 -11.18 -16.40 -7.19
C ASN A 54 -9.87 -15.60 -7.42
N GLY A 55 -8.70 -16.14 -7.06
CA GLY A 55 -7.48 -15.36 -7.05
C GLY A 55 -7.59 -14.11 -6.17
N ASP A 56 -6.78 -13.10 -6.42
CA ASP A 56 -6.81 -11.81 -5.70
C ASP A 56 -7.87 -10.82 -6.25
N ALA A 57 -8.16 -10.91 -7.55
CA ALA A 57 -9.20 -10.14 -8.23
C ALA A 57 -9.74 -10.92 -9.44
N TRP A 58 -11.03 -10.77 -9.74
CA TRP A 58 -11.68 -11.54 -10.80
C TRP A 58 -12.80 -10.77 -11.50
N ALA A 59 -13.11 -11.23 -12.70
CA ALA A 59 -14.29 -10.87 -13.46
C ALA A 59 -14.99 -12.15 -13.94
N GLU A 60 -16.31 -12.19 -13.86
CA GLU A 60 -17.15 -13.30 -14.25
C GLU A 60 -18.39 -12.80 -15.00
N VAL A 61 -18.70 -13.44 -16.12
CA VAL A 61 -19.88 -13.12 -16.93
C VAL A 61 -20.80 -14.32 -16.99
N GLU A 62 -22.04 -14.11 -16.58
CA GLU A 62 -23.19 -14.98 -16.84
C GLU A 62 -24.04 -14.36 -17.95
N PRO A 63 -25.05 -15.06 -18.51
CA PRO A 63 -25.78 -14.58 -19.68
C PRO A 63 -26.33 -13.15 -19.57
N THR A 64 -26.73 -12.74 -18.37
CA THR A 64 -27.35 -11.41 -18.11
C THR A 64 -26.62 -10.57 -17.08
N THR A 65 -25.50 -11.04 -16.53
CA THR A 65 -24.79 -10.36 -15.47
C THR A 65 -23.29 -10.30 -15.71
N LEU A 66 -22.66 -9.22 -15.23
CA LEU A 66 -21.22 -9.12 -15.04
C LEU A 66 -20.95 -8.95 -13.55
N THR A 67 -20.06 -9.76 -13.01
CA THR A 67 -19.58 -9.64 -11.62
C THR A 67 -18.10 -9.35 -11.61
N LEU A 68 -17.72 -8.32 -10.88
CA LEU A 68 -16.32 -7.96 -10.57
C LEU A 68 -16.10 -8.12 -9.07
N GLY A 69 -15.02 -8.79 -8.70
CA GLY A 69 -14.72 -9.04 -7.30
C GLY A 69 -13.24 -8.87 -6.96
N ARG A 70 -12.98 -8.63 -5.68
CA ARG A 70 -11.65 -8.44 -5.13
C ARG A 70 -11.55 -9.02 -3.73
N GLN A 71 -10.48 -9.77 -3.44
CA GLN A 71 -10.27 -10.39 -2.13
C GLN A 71 -10.07 -9.36 -1.00
N ALA A 72 -10.33 -9.81 0.24
CA ALA A 72 -10.35 -8.97 1.44
C ALA A 72 -8.98 -8.33 1.79
N PHE A 73 -7.87 -8.97 1.46
CA PHE A 73 -6.54 -8.38 1.63
C PHE A 73 -6.21 -7.28 0.61
N GLY A 74 -6.97 -7.19 -0.50
CA GLY A 74 -6.82 -6.15 -1.50
C GLY A 74 -5.47 -6.14 -2.21
N ARG A 75 -4.85 -7.30 -2.42
CA ARG A 75 -3.49 -7.41 -2.98
C ARG A 75 -3.43 -6.91 -4.42
N VAL A 76 -4.35 -7.29 -5.27
CA VAL A 76 -4.45 -6.81 -6.65
C VAL A 76 -5.59 -5.80 -6.77
N SER A 77 -5.36 -4.71 -7.49
CA SER A 77 -6.40 -3.72 -7.78
C SER A 77 -7.26 -4.16 -8.96
N LEU A 78 -8.54 -3.76 -8.93
CA LEU A 78 -9.47 -3.91 -10.04
C LEU A 78 -10.28 -2.62 -10.19
N TYR A 79 -10.27 -2.08 -11.40
CA TYR A 79 -10.89 -0.82 -11.75
C TYR A 79 -11.97 -1.02 -12.80
N TRP A 80 -12.94 -0.11 -12.82
CA TRP A 80 -13.98 -0.09 -13.85
C TRP A 80 -14.39 1.34 -14.20
N CYS A 81 -14.90 1.51 -15.41
CA CYS A 81 -15.54 2.74 -15.85
C CYS A 81 -16.69 2.40 -16.80
N GLN A 82 -17.62 3.35 -16.91
CA GLN A 82 -18.75 3.27 -17.83
C GLN A 82 -18.65 4.37 -18.86
N THR A 83 -18.88 4.04 -20.12
CA THR A 83 -18.97 4.96 -21.25
C THR A 83 -20.30 4.76 -21.97
N GLU A 84 -20.59 5.56 -22.98
CA GLU A 84 -21.77 5.35 -23.85
C GLU A 84 -21.73 4.00 -24.59
N GLN A 85 -20.54 3.43 -24.79
CA GLN A 85 -20.33 2.17 -25.52
C GLN A 85 -20.55 0.94 -24.63
N GLY A 86 -20.40 1.05 -23.31
CA GLY A 86 -20.57 -0.06 -22.38
C GLY A 86 -19.75 0.11 -21.10
N LEU A 87 -19.59 -1.00 -20.38
CA LEU A 87 -18.80 -1.09 -19.16
C LEU A 87 -17.44 -1.70 -19.46
N TRP A 88 -16.40 -1.11 -18.90
CA TRP A 88 -15.01 -1.51 -19.06
C TRP A 88 -14.38 -1.79 -17.71
N PHE A 89 -13.52 -2.78 -17.65
CA PHE A 89 -12.78 -3.12 -16.42
C PHE A 89 -11.34 -3.52 -16.72
N ALA A 90 -10.46 -3.28 -15.75
CA ALA A 90 -9.05 -3.60 -15.89
C ALA A 90 -8.37 -3.75 -14.54
N THR A 91 -7.33 -4.57 -14.48
CA THR A 91 -6.43 -4.66 -13.31
C THR A 91 -5.44 -3.49 -13.24
N ARG A 92 -5.33 -2.68 -14.30
CA ARG A 92 -4.49 -1.48 -14.36
C ARG A 92 -5.35 -0.26 -14.72
N LEU A 93 -5.39 0.75 -13.85
CA LEU A 93 -6.15 1.98 -14.09
C LEU A 93 -5.76 2.66 -15.41
N ARG A 94 -4.45 2.68 -15.70
CA ARG A 94 -3.91 3.34 -16.89
C ARG A 94 -4.50 2.83 -18.21
N TRP A 95 -4.89 1.56 -18.26
CA TRP A 95 -5.50 0.98 -19.46
C TRP A 95 -6.89 1.53 -19.75
N LEU A 96 -7.60 2.04 -18.73
CA LEU A 96 -8.91 2.68 -18.88
C LEU A 96 -8.83 4.18 -19.21
N LEU A 97 -7.66 4.83 -19.02
CA LEU A 97 -7.50 6.28 -19.23
C LEU A 97 -7.84 6.77 -20.65
N PRO A 98 -7.54 6.02 -21.72
CA PRO A 98 -7.90 6.47 -23.08
C PRO A 98 -9.41 6.53 -23.33
N LEU A 99 -10.21 5.82 -22.55
CA LEU A 99 -11.66 5.71 -22.73
C LEU A 99 -12.44 6.84 -22.05
N VAL A 100 -11.80 7.60 -21.17
CA VAL A 100 -12.47 8.59 -20.31
C VAL A 100 -11.79 9.95 -20.35
N LYS A 101 -12.52 11.01 -19.99
CA LYS A 101 -11.93 12.31 -19.72
C LYS A 101 -11.06 12.24 -18.48
N ARG A 102 -9.81 12.69 -18.57
CA ARG A 102 -8.84 12.71 -17.47
C ARG A 102 -9.11 13.86 -16.49
N GLU A 103 -10.29 13.86 -15.89
CA GLU A 103 -10.71 14.83 -14.89
C GLU A 103 -10.30 14.35 -13.50
N ILE A 104 -9.52 15.17 -12.78
CA ILE A 104 -9.09 14.86 -11.41
C ILE A 104 -10.30 14.93 -10.47
N ASP A 105 -10.44 13.92 -9.61
CA ASP A 105 -11.43 13.94 -8.53
C ASP A 105 -10.88 14.71 -7.31
N PRO A 106 -11.47 15.87 -6.96
CA PRO A 106 -11.00 16.65 -5.81
C PRO A 106 -11.05 15.88 -4.48
N ILE A 107 -12.07 15.04 -4.31
CA ILE A 107 -12.23 14.23 -3.09
C ILE A 107 -11.09 13.20 -2.98
N ALA A 108 -10.71 12.58 -4.09
CA ALA A 108 -9.59 11.65 -4.12
C ALA A 108 -8.24 12.34 -3.78
N VAL A 109 -8.05 13.59 -4.21
CA VAL A 109 -6.86 14.38 -3.83
C VAL A 109 -6.85 14.66 -2.33
N TYR A 110 -7.98 15.05 -1.77
CA TYR A 110 -8.07 15.29 -0.32
C TYR A 110 -7.89 14.01 0.48
N SER A 111 -8.48 12.90 0.04
CA SER A 111 -8.23 11.57 0.61
C SER A 111 -6.73 11.23 0.59
N TYR A 112 -6.07 11.41 -0.56
CA TYR A 112 -4.62 11.21 -0.67
C TYR A 112 -3.83 12.06 0.33
N ALA A 113 -4.17 13.34 0.47
CA ALA A 113 -3.51 14.24 1.41
C ALA A 113 -3.68 13.79 2.88
N CYS A 114 -4.83 13.20 3.23
CA CYS A 114 -5.11 12.71 4.58
C CYS A 114 -4.47 11.36 4.90
N PHE A 115 -4.43 10.43 3.93
CA PHE A 115 -4.03 9.03 4.14
C PHE A 115 -2.68 8.67 3.52
N SER A 116 -2.12 9.48 2.60
CA SER A 116 -1.01 9.16 1.70
C SER A 116 -1.32 8.10 0.63
N TYR A 117 -2.58 7.76 0.44
CA TYR A 117 -3.14 6.95 -0.63
C TYR A 117 -4.59 7.38 -0.88
N VAL A 118 -5.17 7.01 -2.01
CA VAL A 118 -6.57 7.28 -2.32
C VAL A 118 -7.43 6.14 -1.77
N THR A 119 -8.45 6.48 -0.98
CA THR A 119 -9.35 5.49 -0.38
C THR A 119 -10.35 4.96 -1.40
N THR A 120 -10.53 3.64 -1.45
CA THR A 120 -11.54 3.00 -2.31
C THR A 120 -12.96 3.36 -1.85
N PRO A 121 -13.93 3.53 -2.76
CA PRO A 121 -13.89 3.22 -4.20
C PRO A 121 -13.33 4.35 -5.09
N LEU A 122 -12.82 5.44 -4.50
CA LEU A 122 -12.27 6.56 -5.26
C LEU A 122 -11.03 6.16 -6.06
N THR A 123 -10.84 6.83 -7.17
CA THR A 123 -9.54 6.95 -7.86
C THR A 123 -9.26 8.42 -8.13
N PRO A 124 -8.02 8.80 -8.43
CA PRO A 124 -7.73 10.19 -8.80
C PRO A 124 -8.44 10.66 -10.07
N ILE A 125 -9.00 9.76 -10.87
CA ILE A 125 -9.76 10.07 -12.10
C ILE A 125 -11.25 9.85 -11.82
N LYS A 126 -12.03 10.91 -11.89
CA LYS A 126 -13.43 10.97 -11.47
C LYS A 126 -14.33 9.89 -12.09
N SER A 127 -14.07 9.51 -13.36
CA SER A 127 -14.89 8.55 -14.11
C SER A 127 -14.42 7.10 -13.94
N ILE A 128 -13.32 6.84 -13.23
CA ILE A 128 -12.80 5.49 -12.97
C ILE A 128 -12.98 5.17 -11.51
N HIS A 129 -13.52 4.01 -11.22
CA HIS A 129 -13.79 3.54 -9.87
C HIS A 129 -12.99 2.30 -9.55
N ALA A 130 -12.61 2.12 -8.29
CA ALA A 130 -11.95 0.91 -7.81
C ALA A 130 -12.95 -0.01 -7.11
N ILE A 131 -12.82 -1.33 -7.32
CA ILE A 131 -13.49 -2.32 -6.47
C ILE A 131 -12.81 -2.30 -5.09
N ALA A 132 -13.60 -2.11 -4.04
CA ALA A 132 -13.07 -2.15 -2.68
C ALA A 132 -12.54 -3.55 -2.34
N ALA A 133 -11.54 -3.62 -1.46
CA ALA A 133 -11.06 -4.91 -0.95
C ALA A 133 -12.18 -5.66 -0.22
N GLY A 134 -12.35 -6.95 -0.50
CA GLY A 134 -13.48 -7.75 -0.05
C GLY A 134 -14.82 -7.36 -0.69
N GLY A 135 -14.80 -6.52 -1.72
CA GLY A 135 -15.99 -6.06 -2.42
C GLY A 135 -16.30 -6.90 -3.65
N ILE A 136 -17.60 -7.07 -3.89
CA ILE A 136 -18.16 -7.67 -5.11
C ILE A 136 -19.18 -6.68 -5.67
N GLN A 137 -19.11 -6.41 -6.96
CA GLN A 137 -20.08 -5.58 -7.67
C GLN A 137 -20.64 -6.36 -8.85
N THR A 138 -21.96 -6.38 -8.99
CA THR A 138 -22.67 -7.07 -10.07
C THR A 138 -23.51 -6.08 -10.83
N TRP A 139 -23.46 -6.15 -12.15
CA TRP A 139 -24.29 -5.39 -13.08
C TRP A 139 -25.22 -6.34 -13.81
N GLU A 140 -26.48 -5.94 -13.94
CA GLU A 140 -27.49 -6.68 -14.71
C GLU A 140 -27.70 -6.00 -16.06
N GLN A 141 -27.96 -6.77 -17.10
CA GLN A 141 -28.24 -6.26 -18.44
C GLN A 141 -29.46 -5.31 -18.41
N GLY A 142 -29.28 -4.08 -18.91
CA GLY A 142 -30.29 -3.03 -18.86
C GLY A 142 -30.30 -2.18 -17.58
N GLN A 143 -29.48 -2.51 -16.56
CA GLN A 143 -29.36 -1.77 -15.30
C GLN A 143 -27.91 -1.37 -15.02
N ILE A 144 -27.14 -1.09 -16.05
CA ILE A 144 -25.68 -0.84 -15.96
C ILE A 144 -25.36 0.37 -15.03
N ALA A 145 -26.27 1.34 -14.88
CA ALA A 145 -26.01 2.54 -14.09
C ALA A 145 -25.95 2.33 -12.56
N HIS A 146 -26.49 1.23 -12.03
CA HIS A 146 -26.61 1.00 -10.60
C HIS A 146 -26.16 -0.40 -10.20
N PRO A 147 -24.85 -0.65 -10.04
CA PRO A 147 -24.38 -1.97 -9.64
C PRO A 147 -24.87 -2.35 -8.24
N LYS A 148 -25.29 -3.59 -8.07
CA LYS A 148 -25.49 -4.17 -6.76
C LYS A 148 -24.14 -4.34 -6.09
N LYS A 149 -23.93 -3.72 -4.93
CA LYS A 149 -22.68 -3.78 -4.18
C LYS A 149 -22.80 -4.74 -2.99
N LEU A 150 -21.85 -5.63 -2.86
CA LEU A 150 -21.68 -6.47 -1.70
C LEU A 150 -20.27 -6.26 -1.14
N CYS A 151 -20.15 -5.90 0.13
CA CYS A 151 -18.86 -5.82 0.81
C CYS A 151 -18.80 -6.92 1.88
N LEU A 152 -17.94 -7.90 1.66
CA LEU A 152 -17.77 -9.03 2.55
C LEU A 152 -16.70 -8.80 3.64
N THR A 153 -15.94 -7.72 3.54
CA THR A 153 -14.77 -7.47 4.41
C THR A 153 -15.13 -7.44 5.90
N LEU A 154 -16.28 -6.86 6.25
CA LEU A 154 -16.71 -6.78 7.65
C LEU A 154 -17.04 -8.15 8.25
N SER A 155 -17.56 -9.09 7.46
CA SER A 155 -17.83 -10.44 7.94
C SER A 155 -16.57 -11.29 8.13
N HIS A 156 -15.49 -10.98 7.39
CA HIS A 156 -14.21 -11.69 7.51
C HIS A 156 -13.39 -11.28 8.73
N TRP A 157 -13.45 -10.00 9.11
CA TRP A 157 -12.58 -9.43 10.13
C TRP A 157 -13.31 -9.11 11.44
N GLN A 158 -14.25 -9.95 11.87
CA GLN A 158 -14.98 -9.77 13.14
C GLN A 158 -14.44 -10.69 14.22
N GLU A 159 -14.32 -10.15 15.43
CA GLU A 159 -14.01 -10.93 16.63
C GLU A 159 -15.13 -11.96 16.87
N GLN A 160 -14.75 -13.22 17.09
CA GLN A 160 -15.68 -14.31 17.33
C GLN A 160 -16.30 -14.20 18.73
N GLU A 161 -17.49 -14.77 18.92
CA GLU A 161 -18.19 -14.77 20.22
C GLU A 161 -17.41 -15.56 21.30
N THR A 162 -16.76 -16.66 20.90
CA THR A 162 -15.94 -17.48 21.80
C THR A 162 -14.49 -17.32 21.41
N LEU A 163 -13.67 -16.83 22.33
CA LEU A 163 -12.26 -16.56 22.10
C LEU A 163 -11.36 -17.63 22.73
N LEU A 164 -10.36 -18.05 21.98
CA LEU A 164 -9.28 -18.89 22.47
C LEU A 164 -8.36 -18.06 23.38
N ASN A 165 -8.30 -18.43 24.66
CA ASN A 165 -7.49 -17.76 25.69
C ASN A 165 -6.37 -18.63 26.27
N ASP A 166 -6.34 -19.94 25.95
CA ASP A 166 -5.26 -20.84 26.37
C ASP A 166 -4.01 -20.62 25.49
N GLU A 167 -2.94 -20.11 26.10
CA GLU A 167 -1.69 -19.79 25.40
C GLU A 167 -1.06 -21.01 24.72
N ALA A 168 -1.06 -22.17 25.41
CA ALA A 168 -0.41 -23.37 24.88
C ALA A 168 -1.10 -23.88 23.62
N THR A 169 -2.43 -23.92 23.62
CA THR A 169 -3.25 -24.26 22.46
C THR A 169 -3.05 -23.24 21.33
N ALA A 170 -3.13 -21.96 21.64
CA ALA A 170 -2.95 -20.89 20.65
C ALA A 170 -1.56 -20.92 19.99
N VAL A 171 -0.49 -21.18 20.74
CA VAL A 171 0.88 -21.37 20.22
C VAL A 171 0.95 -22.54 19.25
N LYS A 172 0.34 -23.67 19.60
CA LYS A 172 0.36 -24.88 18.76
C LYS A 172 -0.42 -24.67 17.46
N GLU A 173 -1.62 -24.11 17.55
CA GLU A 173 -2.47 -23.84 16.39
C GLU A 173 -1.83 -22.82 15.45
N LEU A 174 -1.33 -21.71 16.01
CA LEU A 174 -0.67 -20.67 15.22
C LEU A 174 0.55 -21.21 14.48
N ARG A 175 1.36 -22.05 15.13
CA ARG A 175 2.52 -22.68 14.47
C ARG A 175 2.09 -23.49 13.26
N SER A 176 1.07 -24.32 13.41
CA SER A 176 0.53 -25.13 12.31
C SER A 176 -0.05 -24.28 11.19
N LEU A 177 -0.76 -23.19 11.52
CA LEU A 177 -1.33 -22.29 10.52
C LEU A 177 -0.25 -21.52 9.73
N LEU A 178 0.81 -21.06 10.40
CA LEU A 178 1.94 -20.41 9.72
C LEU A 178 2.66 -21.37 8.76
N GLU A 179 2.89 -22.60 9.19
CA GLU A 179 3.46 -23.66 8.34
C GLU A 179 2.55 -23.95 7.15
N LEU A 180 1.24 -24.08 7.38
CA LEU A 180 0.25 -24.33 6.33
C LEU A 180 0.15 -23.16 5.34
N ALA A 181 0.17 -21.92 5.82
CA ALA A 181 0.11 -20.72 4.97
C ALA A 181 1.30 -20.64 4.00
N VAL A 182 2.50 -21.00 4.45
CA VAL A 182 3.68 -21.11 3.57
C VAL A 182 3.57 -22.34 2.67
N PHE A 183 3.17 -23.50 3.21
CA PHE A 183 3.04 -24.75 2.44
C PHE A 183 2.09 -24.59 1.26
N LYS A 184 0.91 -24.01 1.45
CA LYS A 184 -0.04 -23.71 0.36
C LYS A 184 0.61 -22.89 -0.75
N GLN A 185 1.48 -21.96 -0.40
CA GLN A 185 2.14 -21.05 -1.35
C GLN A 185 3.43 -21.59 -1.98
N VAL A 186 3.91 -22.75 -1.57
CA VAL A 186 5.08 -23.42 -2.18
C VAL A 186 4.72 -24.76 -2.83
N ALA A 187 3.50 -25.23 -2.70
CA ALA A 187 3.08 -26.56 -3.14
C ALA A 187 3.17 -26.77 -4.67
N ASP A 188 3.07 -25.71 -5.45
CA ASP A 188 3.19 -25.70 -6.90
C ASP A 188 4.64 -25.52 -7.40
N LEU A 189 5.62 -25.30 -6.50
CA LEU A 189 7.01 -25.02 -6.83
C LEU A 189 7.86 -26.30 -6.79
N LYS A 190 8.73 -26.47 -7.78
CA LYS A 190 9.64 -27.61 -7.87
C LYS A 190 11.06 -27.13 -8.17
N ASN A 191 11.94 -27.18 -7.16
CA ASN A 191 13.37 -26.83 -7.32
C ASN A 191 13.65 -25.41 -7.86
N GLU A 192 12.67 -24.51 -7.77
CA GLU A 192 12.78 -23.12 -8.20
C GLU A 192 13.66 -22.32 -7.23
N THR A 193 14.28 -21.26 -7.74
CA THR A 193 14.87 -20.23 -6.91
C THR A 193 13.80 -19.20 -6.58
N VAL A 194 13.58 -18.97 -5.29
CA VAL A 194 12.62 -17.97 -4.81
C VAL A 194 13.35 -16.90 -4.01
N GLY A 195 12.87 -15.68 -4.13
CA GLY A 195 13.36 -14.57 -3.32
C GLY A 195 12.54 -14.36 -2.05
N VAL A 196 13.13 -13.84 -0.99
CA VAL A 196 12.43 -13.36 0.21
C VAL A 196 12.91 -11.95 0.58
N LEU A 197 11.97 -11.04 0.82
CA LEU A 197 12.26 -9.72 1.33
C LEU A 197 12.59 -9.81 2.83
N LEU A 198 13.83 -9.53 3.19
CA LEU A 198 14.32 -9.72 4.55
C LEU A 198 14.80 -8.41 5.17
N SER A 199 13.98 -7.82 6.03
CA SER A 199 14.34 -6.62 6.80
C SER A 199 15.04 -6.95 8.15
N GLY A 200 15.15 -8.24 8.49
CA GLY A 200 15.54 -8.67 9.84
C GLY A 200 14.45 -8.42 10.90
N GLY A 201 13.25 -7.94 10.51
CA GLY A 201 12.05 -7.91 11.35
C GLY A 201 11.44 -9.32 11.48
N LEU A 202 10.61 -9.52 12.53
CA LEU A 202 10.06 -10.83 12.87
C LEU A 202 9.27 -11.46 11.71
N ASP A 203 8.38 -10.71 11.05
CA ASP A 203 7.50 -11.23 9.99
C ASP A 203 8.31 -11.79 8.82
N SER A 204 9.26 -11.00 8.32
CA SER A 204 10.13 -11.43 7.22
C SER A 204 11.05 -12.59 7.62
N ALA A 205 11.50 -12.62 8.89
CA ALA A 205 12.32 -13.72 9.41
C ALA A 205 11.54 -15.03 9.49
N ILE A 206 10.25 -14.98 9.89
CA ILE A 206 9.35 -16.15 9.90
C ILE A 206 9.20 -16.74 8.49
N VAL A 207 8.88 -15.88 7.52
CA VAL A 207 8.74 -16.32 6.12
C VAL A 207 10.02 -16.93 5.61
N ALA A 208 11.18 -16.30 5.85
CA ALA A 208 12.49 -16.82 5.46
C ALA A 208 12.80 -18.16 6.13
N ALA A 209 12.49 -18.31 7.43
CA ALA A 209 12.70 -19.56 8.17
C ALA A 209 11.86 -20.72 7.65
N LEU A 210 10.60 -20.47 7.30
CA LEU A 210 9.71 -21.49 6.74
C LEU A 210 10.10 -21.85 5.29
N LEU A 211 10.48 -20.88 4.48
CA LEU A 211 10.98 -21.13 3.12
C LEU A 211 12.28 -21.93 3.13
N SER A 212 13.22 -21.64 4.03
CA SER A 212 14.47 -22.41 4.13
C SER A 212 14.26 -23.88 4.47
N ARG A 213 13.12 -24.22 5.08
CA ARG A 213 12.72 -25.60 5.43
C ARG A 213 11.92 -26.29 4.32
N SER A 214 11.48 -25.56 3.30
CA SER A 214 10.66 -26.13 2.20
C SER A 214 11.46 -26.91 1.16
N GLY A 215 12.78 -26.89 1.23
CA GLY A 215 13.67 -27.51 0.23
C GLY A 215 13.89 -26.67 -1.05
N LEU A 216 13.31 -25.47 -1.12
CA LEU A 216 13.52 -24.53 -2.22
C LEU A 216 14.89 -23.82 -2.09
N LYS A 217 15.39 -23.30 -3.22
CA LYS A 217 16.56 -22.43 -3.23
C LYS A 217 16.13 -21.01 -2.87
N VAL A 218 16.42 -20.57 -1.65
CA VAL A 218 15.99 -19.27 -1.13
C VAL A 218 17.12 -18.25 -1.24
N ARG A 219 16.82 -17.04 -1.76
CA ARG A 219 17.69 -15.86 -1.73
C ARG A 219 17.00 -14.73 -0.98
N ALA A 220 17.71 -14.12 -0.05
CA ALA A 220 17.19 -13.00 0.73
C ALA A 220 17.66 -11.66 0.15
N TYR A 221 16.78 -10.66 0.16
CA TYR A 221 17.06 -9.30 -0.31
C TYR A 221 16.74 -8.30 0.79
N THR A 222 17.67 -7.37 1.07
CA THR A 222 17.51 -6.32 2.07
C THR A 222 17.90 -4.96 1.52
N LEU A 223 17.24 -3.91 2.02
CA LEU A 223 17.51 -2.52 1.64
C LEU A 223 18.71 -1.96 2.43
N ASP A 224 19.59 -1.28 1.72
CA ASP A 224 20.72 -0.56 2.33
C ASP A 224 20.63 0.93 1.97
N PHE A 225 20.33 1.78 2.97
CA PHE A 225 20.27 3.23 2.83
C PHE A 225 21.64 3.92 3.01
N GLY A 226 22.71 3.15 3.21
CA GLY A 226 24.06 3.66 3.44
C GLY A 226 24.12 4.58 4.65
N LYS A 227 24.69 5.78 4.46
CA LYS A 227 24.85 6.77 5.55
C LYS A 227 23.58 7.56 5.89
N TYR A 228 22.50 7.43 5.10
CA TYR A 228 21.31 8.28 5.22
C TYR A 228 20.23 7.73 6.15
N GLY A 229 20.22 6.46 6.47
CA GLY A 229 19.16 5.85 7.26
C GLY A 229 19.67 5.01 8.43
N ILE A 230 18.74 4.56 9.26
CA ILE A 230 19.05 3.52 10.25
C ILE A 230 19.10 2.19 9.48
N SER A 231 20.29 1.59 9.44
CA SER A 231 20.49 0.35 8.70
C SER A 231 19.76 -0.82 9.37
N GLU A 232 18.96 -1.55 8.59
CA GLU A 232 18.39 -2.84 8.97
C GLU A 232 19.29 -4.01 8.54
N VAL A 233 20.31 -3.74 7.72
CA VAL A 233 21.25 -4.73 7.18
C VAL A 233 21.85 -5.64 8.27
N PRO A 234 22.35 -5.16 9.42
CA PRO A 234 22.93 -6.06 10.43
C PRO A 234 21.93 -7.10 10.97
N TYR A 235 20.65 -6.73 11.04
CA TYR A 235 19.60 -7.65 11.50
C TYR A 235 19.21 -8.66 10.41
N ALA A 236 19.16 -8.22 9.16
CA ALA A 236 18.94 -9.11 8.03
C ALA A 236 20.10 -10.11 7.88
N GLU A 237 21.35 -9.66 8.08
CA GLU A 237 22.55 -10.53 8.11
C GLU A 237 22.48 -11.58 9.22
N GLN A 238 22.04 -11.19 10.42
CA GLN A 238 21.88 -12.13 11.53
C GLN A 238 20.90 -13.25 11.19
N VAL A 239 19.74 -12.91 10.59
CA VAL A 239 18.73 -13.90 10.18
C VAL A 239 19.27 -14.77 9.04
N ALA A 240 19.84 -14.17 7.99
CA ALA A 240 20.33 -14.89 6.84
C ALA A 240 21.48 -15.86 7.20
N ASN A 241 22.40 -15.44 8.07
CA ASN A 241 23.47 -16.29 8.58
C ASN A 241 22.94 -17.46 9.41
N TYR A 242 21.96 -17.22 10.28
CA TYR A 242 21.34 -18.28 11.07
C TYR A 242 20.64 -19.32 10.18
N LEU A 243 19.92 -18.86 9.15
CA LEU A 243 19.19 -19.72 8.21
C LEU A 243 20.10 -20.29 7.10
N GLN A 244 21.36 -19.87 7.03
CA GLN A 244 22.34 -20.26 5.99
C GLN A 244 21.84 -19.97 4.56
N ILE A 245 21.14 -18.84 4.36
CA ILE A 245 20.66 -18.38 3.05
C ILE A 245 21.47 -17.18 2.55
N PRO A 246 21.73 -17.08 1.22
CA PRO A 246 22.41 -15.92 0.64
C PRO A 246 21.61 -14.63 0.87
N LEU A 247 22.30 -13.55 1.28
CA LEU A 247 21.73 -12.22 1.44
C LEU A 247 22.30 -11.23 0.42
N ILE A 248 21.44 -10.64 -0.38
CA ILE A 248 21.77 -9.58 -1.35
C ILE A 248 21.36 -8.23 -0.74
N LYS A 249 22.32 -7.31 -0.60
CA LYS A 249 22.09 -5.94 -0.15
C LYS A 249 21.78 -5.05 -1.35
N VAL A 250 20.64 -4.39 -1.31
CA VAL A 250 20.17 -3.51 -2.38
C VAL A 250 20.47 -2.07 -2.01
N ASP A 251 21.39 -1.45 -2.74
CA ASP A 251 21.77 -0.05 -2.55
C ASP A 251 20.61 0.89 -2.90
N CYS A 252 20.14 1.64 -1.89
CA CYS A 252 19.13 2.69 -2.00
C CYS A 252 19.75 4.09 -1.87
N SER A 253 20.87 4.32 -2.57
CA SER A 253 21.48 5.65 -2.63
C SER A 253 20.53 6.68 -3.25
N PRO A 254 20.63 7.97 -2.86
CA PRO A 254 19.77 9.03 -3.40
C PRO A 254 19.78 9.13 -4.93
N GLN A 255 20.92 8.81 -5.56
CA GLN A 255 21.07 8.82 -7.02
C GLN A 255 20.21 7.76 -7.69
N LYS A 256 20.17 6.53 -7.13
CA LYS A 256 19.29 5.46 -7.61
C LYS A 256 17.83 5.80 -7.36
N VAL A 257 17.51 6.29 -6.17
CA VAL A 257 16.16 6.76 -5.83
C VAL A 257 15.67 7.80 -6.82
N LYS A 258 16.47 8.83 -7.11
CA LYS A 258 16.13 9.88 -8.06
C LYS A 258 15.83 9.33 -9.47
N ARG A 259 16.64 8.40 -9.97
CA ARG A 259 16.47 7.81 -11.31
C ARG A 259 15.18 6.99 -11.41
N SER A 260 14.77 6.34 -10.33
CA SER A 260 13.61 5.45 -10.32
C SER A 260 12.28 6.16 -10.03
N LEU A 261 12.26 7.44 -9.64
CA LEU A 261 11.04 8.15 -9.26
C LEU A 261 9.95 8.12 -10.34
N LEU A 262 10.29 8.44 -11.57
CA LEU A 262 9.34 8.43 -12.69
C LEU A 262 8.93 7.02 -13.12
N GLU A 263 9.86 6.06 -13.07
CA GLU A 263 9.57 4.65 -13.36
C GLU A 263 8.55 4.10 -12.37
N VAL A 264 8.72 4.39 -11.08
CA VAL A 264 7.78 3.99 -10.02
C VAL A 264 6.42 4.63 -10.23
N ALA A 265 6.35 5.93 -10.53
CA ALA A 265 5.10 6.62 -10.82
C ALA A 265 4.40 6.03 -12.06
N LYS A 266 5.18 5.60 -13.07
CA LYS A 266 4.67 4.89 -14.24
C LYS A 266 4.21 3.47 -13.91
N ALA A 267 4.86 2.77 -12.99
CA ALA A 267 4.49 1.41 -12.59
C ALA A 267 3.23 1.37 -11.71
N LEU A 268 3.00 2.41 -10.90
CA LEU A 268 1.86 2.53 -10.01
C LEU A 268 0.68 3.21 -10.69
N ASP A 269 -0.51 2.64 -10.52
CA ASP A 269 -1.74 3.22 -11.07
C ASP A 269 -2.31 4.34 -10.19
N LEU A 270 -2.01 4.30 -8.88
CA LEU A 270 -2.44 5.29 -7.89
C LEU A 270 -1.22 5.98 -7.27
N PRO A 271 -1.35 7.21 -6.79
CA PRO A 271 -0.29 7.87 -6.03
C PRO A 271 -0.18 7.24 -4.63
N PHE A 272 1.07 6.94 -4.20
CA PHE A 272 1.39 6.47 -2.85
C PHE A 272 2.49 7.34 -2.26
N GLY A 273 2.15 8.09 -1.21
CA GLY A 273 3.01 9.09 -0.59
C GLY A 273 3.77 8.61 0.66
N ASP A 274 3.93 7.30 0.86
CA ASP A 274 4.48 6.73 2.09
C ASP A 274 6.03 6.55 2.11
N GLY A 275 6.68 6.82 1.00
CA GLY A 275 8.14 6.83 0.88
C GLY A 275 8.82 5.48 0.64
N VAL A 276 8.10 4.37 0.73
CA VAL A 276 8.70 3.02 0.59
C VAL A 276 8.61 2.47 -0.83
N SER A 277 7.79 3.08 -1.72
CA SER A 277 7.58 2.60 -3.09
C SER A 277 8.88 2.53 -3.88
N VAL A 278 9.70 3.58 -3.87
CA VAL A 278 10.95 3.60 -4.63
C VAL A 278 11.99 2.61 -4.09
N PRO A 279 12.24 2.49 -2.76
CA PRO A 279 13.07 1.42 -2.21
C PRO A 279 12.62 0.02 -2.62
N PHE A 280 11.32 -0.30 -2.55
CA PHE A 280 10.82 -1.61 -2.99
C PHE A 280 10.98 -1.85 -4.49
N TRP A 281 10.81 -0.81 -5.31
CA TRP A 281 11.07 -0.91 -6.74
C TRP A 281 12.50 -1.35 -7.04
N LEU A 282 13.50 -0.71 -6.42
CA LEU A 282 14.91 -1.07 -6.56
C LEU A 282 15.18 -2.50 -6.10
N LEU A 283 14.50 -2.93 -5.03
CA LEU A 283 14.61 -4.28 -4.51
C LEU A 283 14.03 -5.30 -5.49
N TYR A 284 12.85 -5.04 -6.06
CA TYR A 284 12.21 -5.90 -7.05
C TYR A 284 13.04 -6.00 -8.35
N GLN A 285 13.57 -4.88 -8.85
CA GLN A 285 14.45 -4.89 -10.01
C GLN A 285 15.71 -5.74 -9.77
N THR A 286 16.27 -5.70 -8.56
CA THR A 286 17.44 -6.51 -8.20
C THR A 286 17.06 -7.99 -8.11
N ALA A 287 15.96 -8.31 -7.47
CA ALA A 287 15.51 -9.69 -7.30
C ALA A 287 15.14 -10.37 -8.62
N LEU A 288 14.57 -9.60 -9.57
CA LEU A 288 14.19 -10.11 -10.90
C LEU A 288 15.38 -10.62 -11.71
N GLN A 289 16.61 -10.24 -11.36
CA GLN A 289 17.82 -10.78 -11.99
C GLN A 289 18.09 -12.25 -11.61
N ASP A 290 17.53 -12.69 -10.49
CA ASP A 290 17.79 -14.02 -9.91
C ASP A 290 16.54 -14.92 -9.87
N CYS A 291 15.35 -14.34 -9.74
CA CYS A 291 14.08 -15.06 -9.60
C CYS A 291 12.90 -14.21 -10.08
N ASP A 292 11.83 -14.88 -10.50
CA ASP A 292 10.57 -14.24 -10.93
C ASP A 292 9.45 -14.33 -9.86
N LEU A 293 9.76 -14.90 -8.70
CA LEU A 293 8.86 -15.07 -7.57
C LEU A 293 9.52 -14.61 -6.27
N LEU A 294 8.87 -13.66 -5.60
CA LEU A 294 9.25 -13.16 -4.29
C LEU A 294 8.22 -13.52 -3.21
N PHE A 295 8.72 -13.67 -2.01
CA PHE A 295 7.93 -13.76 -0.78
C PHE A 295 8.19 -12.56 0.11
N ASN A 296 7.16 -12.09 0.83
CA ASN A 296 7.28 -11.03 1.82
C ASN A 296 6.54 -11.37 3.12
N GLY A 297 6.81 -10.58 4.16
CA GLY A 297 6.17 -10.68 5.47
C GLY A 297 4.99 -9.70 5.66
N GLU A 298 4.45 -9.12 4.59
CA GLU A 298 3.34 -8.19 4.68
C GLU A 298 2.06 -8.90 5.14
N GLY A 299 1.27 -8.24 5.99
CA GLY A 299 0.12 -8.83 6.68
C GLY A 299 0.42 -9.15 8.15
N GLY A 300 1.66 -9.50 8.51
CA GLY A 300 2.02 -9.90 9.87
C GLY A 300 1.78 -8.82 10.92
N ASP A 301 2.14 -7.56 10.64
CA ASP A 301 1.87 -6.43 11.54
C ASP A 301 0.36 -6.20 11.74
N GLN A 302 -0.41 -6.30 10.67
CA GLN A 302 -1.86 -6.07 10.66
C GLN A 302 -2.59 -7.15 11.46
N LEU A 303 -2.25 -8.42 11.22
CA LEU A 303 -2.88 -9.56 11.89
C LEU A 303 -2.54 -9.64 13.37
N PHE A 304 -1.28 -9.36 13.74
CA PHE A 304 -0.77 -9.62 15.08
C PHE A 304 -0.56 -8.36 15.93
N GLY A 305 -1.08 -7.20 15.50
CA GLY A 305 -0.99 -5.96 16.26
C GLY A 305 0.45 -5.42 16.42
N GLY A 306 1.35 -5.72 15.49
CA GLY A 306 2.72 -5.22 15.47
C GLY A 306 2.85 -3.76 15.08
N TRP A 307 1.75 -3.11 14.76
CA TRP A 307 1.67 -1.70 14.48
C TRP A 307 1.65 -0.91 15.79
N THR A 308 2.15 0.34 15.75
CA THR A 308 2.29 1.22 16.91
C THR A 308 0.95 1.72 17.48
N ASN A 309 0.02 0.82 17.74
CA ASN A 309 -1.29 1.14 18.30
C ASN A 309 -1.26 1.32 19.84
N LYS A 310 -0.15 0.96 20.50
CA LYS A 310 -0.01 1.07 21.96
C LYS A 310 -0.34 2.46 22.52
N PRO A 311 0.17 3.56 21.96
CA PRO A 311 -0.17 4.90 22.44
C PRO A 311 -1.65 5.24 22.25
N LEU A 312 -2.26 4.74 21.16
CA LEU A 312 -3.67 4.96 20.87
C LEU A 312 -4.55 4.15 21.84
N ILE A 313 -4.21 2.89 22.10
CA ILE A 313 -4.88 2.04 23.08
C ILE A 313 -4.80 2.69 24.46
N ALA A 314 -3.61 3.12 24.89
CA ALA A 314 -3.43 3.80 26.17
C ALA A 314 -4.23 5.10 26.24
N ALA A 315 -4.20 5.93 25.20
CA ALA A 315 -4.96 7.17 25.13
C ALA A 315 -6.47 6.92 25.25
N SER A 316 -7.01 5.92 24.57
CA SER A 316 -8.45 5.61 24.61
C SER A 316 -8.94 5.10 25.97
N LEU A 317 -8.07 4.45 26.75
CA LEU A 317 -8.40 4.00 28.10
C LEU A 317 -8.44 5.14 29.14
N TYR A 318 -7.70 6.23 28.90
CA TYR A 318 -7.57 7.35 29.85
C TYR A 318 -8.24 8.63 29.37
N GLN A 319 -9.00 8.61 28.28
CA GLN A 319 -9.48 9.86 27.68
C GLN A 319 -10.69 10.46 28.35
N THR A 320 -10.52 11.77 28.56
CA THR A 320 -11.59 12.75 28.78
C THR A 320 -11.78 13.71 27.57
N SER A 321 -11.17 13.39 26.41
CA SER A 321 -11.11 14.28 25.24
C SER A 321 -12.39 14.19 24.38
N PRO A 322 -12.86 15.32 23.81
CA PRO A 322 -13.99 15.35 22.88
C PRO A 322 -13.66 14.73 21.50
N ILE A 323 -12.42 14.31 21.25
CA ILE A 323 -11.98 13.73 19.95
C ILE A 323 -12.51 12.30 19.84
N THR A 324 -13.16 11.99 18.71
CA THR A 324 -13.67 10.64 18.43
C THR A 324 -12.55 9.60 18.22
N PHE A 325 -12.87 8.32 18.37
CA PHE A 325 -11.90 7.24 18.12
C PHE A 325 -11.41 7.23 16.67
N ALA A 326 -12.27 7.53 15.70
CA ALA A 326 -11.91 7.64 14.29
C ALA A 326 -10.93 8.79 14.03
N GLU A 327 -11.16 9.96 14.60
CA GLU A 327 -10.23 11.08 14.51
C GLU A 327 -8.86 10.78 15.11
N GLN A 328 -8.82 10.11 16.27
CA GLN A 328 -7.56 9.68 16.88
C GLN A 328 -6.81 8.70 15.99
N TYR A 329 -7.53 7.75 15.39
CA TYR A 329 -6.94 6.82 14.44
C TYR A 329 -6.38 7.56 13.22
N LEU A 330 -7.15 8.52 12.65
CA LEU A 330 -6.73 9.34 11.52
C LEU A 330 -5.46 10.16 11.84
N GLN A 331 -5.35 10.70 13.05
CA GLN A 331 -4.13 11.38 13.50
C GLN A 331 -2.88 10.49 13.44
N THR A 332 -3.01 9.16 13.54
CA THR A 332 -1.87 8.24 13.47
C THR A 332 -1.21 8.20 12.09
N PHE A 333 -1.90 8.62 11.03
CA PHE A 333 -1.31 8.74 9.69
C PHE A 333 -0.31 9.91 9.60
N HIS A 334 -0.49 10.93 10.43
CA HIS A 334 0.39 12.10 10.49
C HIS A 334 0.60 12.78 9.12
N ARG A 335 -0.48 12.94 8.37
CA ARG A 335 -0.50 13.58 7.06
C ARG A 335 -1.13 14.98 7.15
N LEU A 336 -1.85 15.40 6.14
CA LEU A 336 -2.34 16.78 6.02
C LEU A 336 -3.77 16.99 6.54
N TRP A 337 -4.37 15.99 7.19
CA TRP A 337 -5.66 16.15 7.85
C TRP A 337 -5.61 17.26 8.93
N GLY A 338 -6.61 18.13 8.94
CA GLY A 338 -6.66 19.28 9.83
C GLY A 338 -5.88 20.53 9.35
N TYR A 339 -5.24 20.44 8.18
CA TYR A 339 -4.49 21.56 7.58
C TYR A 339 -5.10 22.12 6.31
N GLY A 340 -6.33 21.73 5.94
CA GLY A 340 -6.93 21.99 4.62
C GLY A 340 -6.78 23.42 4.10
N GLU A 341 -7.18 24.43 4.87
CA GLU A 341 -7.07 25.86 4.49
C GLU A 341 -5.63 26.35 4.27
N ARG A 342 -4.66 25.70 4.91
CA ARG A 342 -3.23 26.03 4.81
C ARG A 342 -2.50 25.25 3.73
N VAL A 343 -3.12 24.22 3.20
CA VAL A 343 -2.55 23.27 2.24
C VAL A 343 -3.11 23.50 0.85
N PHE A 344 -4.42 23.62 0.72
CA PHE A 344 -5.10 23.74 -0.57
C PHE A 344 -5.31 25.19 -0.99
N SER A 345 -5.41 25.43 -2.29
CA SER A 345 -5.90 26.71 -2.80
C SER A 345 -7.32 26.98 -2.26
N SER A 346 -7.71 28.24 -2.15
CA SER A 346 -9.04 28.59 -1.62
C SER A 346 -10.18 28.00 -2.45
N ILE A 347 -10.02 27.96 -3.77
CA ILE A 347 -11.01 27.39 -4.69
C ILE A 347 -11.12 25.89 -4.46
N PHE A 348 -10.00 25.18 -4.43
CA PHE A 348 -9.98 23.74 -4.24
C PHE A 348 -10.52 23.34 -2.86
N TRP A 349 -10.15 24.07 -1.82
CA TRP A 349 -10.65 23.82 -0.45
C TRP A 349 -12.17 23.90 -0.36
N GLN A 350 -12.81 24.89 -1.02
CA GLN A 350 -14.28 24.98 -1.06
C GLN A 350 -14.94 23.75 -1.71
N MET A 351 -14.27 23.06 -2.62
CA MET A 351 -14.81 21.86 -3.27
C MET A 351 -14.78 20.63 -2.37
N VAL A 352 -13.87 20.57 -1.39
CA VAL A 352 -13.61 19.33 -0.62
C VAL A 352 -13.86 19.44 0.89
N LYS A 353 -14.03 20.64 1.44
CA LYS A 353 -14.11 20.89 2.90
C LYS A 353 -15.23 20.13 3.61
N ASP A 354 -16.32 19.83 2.89
CA ASP A 354 -17.49 19.16 3.44
C ASP A 354 -17.36 17.63 3.45
N TRP A 355 -16.36 17.07 2.74
CA TRP A 355 -16.07 15.65 2.80
C TRP A 355 -15.28 15.34 4.08
N GLN A 356 -15.75 14.34 4.83
CA GLN A 356 -15.15 13.96 6.10
C GLN A 356 -14.30 12.68 5.95
N PRO A 357 -12.97 12.77 6.03
CA PRO A 357 -12.10 11.59 5.96
C PRO A 357 -12.41 10.53 7.00
N VAL A 358 -12.94 10.92 8.16
CA VAL A 358 -13.32 10.01 9.25
C VAL A 358 -14.44 9.05 8.86
N ASP A 359 -15.36 9.43 7.96
CA ASP A 359 -16.45 8.56 7.50
C ASP A 359 -15.91 7.29 6.82
N SER A 360 -14.75 7.40 6.15
CA SER A 360 -14.05 6.25 5.56
C SER A 360 -13.51 5.25 6.60
N LEU A 361 -13.40 5.66 7.85
CA LEU A 361 -12.87 4.86 8.95
C LEU A 361 -13.95 4.17 9.77
N GLU A 362 -15.16 4.74 9.81
CA GLU A 362 -16.24 4.28 10.70
C GLU A 362 -16.57 2.81 10.47
N SER A 363 -16.78 2.38 9.23
CA SER A 363 -17.08 0.97 8.93
C SER A 363 -16.00 -0.01 9.41
N ALA A 364 -14.74 0.42 9.46
CA ALA A 364 -13.63 -0.40 9.94
C ALA A 364 -13.52 -0.40 11.47
N LEU A 365 -13.89 0.70 12.12
CA LEU A 365 -13.72 0.93 13.56
C LEU A 365 -14.96 0.57 14.39
N ASP A 366 -16.17 0.71 13.83
CA ASP A 366 -17.44 0.60 14.55
C ASP A 366 -17.92 -0.85 14.80
N GLY A 367 -17.23 -1.86 14.34
CA GLY A 367 -17.63 -3.24 14.59
C GLY A 367 -17.53 -3.64 16.08
N SER A 368 -18.15 -4.74 16.41
CA SER A 368 -18.01 -5.43 17.71
C SER A 368 -16.57 -5.85 17.97
N GLY A 369 -16.27 -6.14 19.24
CA GLY A 369 -15.00 -6.70 19.66
C GLY A 369 -14.15 -5.74 20.51
N SER A 370 -13.04 -6.28 21.02
CA SER A 370 -12.06 -5.55 21.81
C SER A 370 -11.46 -4.38 21.03
N LEU A 371 -10.95 -3.37 21.75
CA LEU A 371 -10.27 -2.23 21.14
C LEU A 371 -9.13 -2.66 20.20
N LEU A 372 -8.35 -3.67 20.60
CA LEU A 372 -7.25 -4.18 19.79
C LEU A 372 -7.76 -4.85 18.50
N SER A 373 -8.83 -5.63 18.56
CA SER A 373 -9.45 -6.26 17.39
C SER A 373 -10.01 -5.21 16.41
N ARG A 374 -10.65 -4.15 16.92
CA ARG A 374 -11.11 -3.03 16.10
C ARG A 374 -9.96 -2.31 15.38
N LEU A 375 -8.86 -2.05 16.08
CA LEU A 375 -7.65 -1.44 15.50
C LEU A 375 -6.99 -2.35 14.46
N ARG A 376 -6.92 -3.66 14.71
CA ARG A 376 -6.37 -4.64 13.76
C ARG A 376 -7.23 -4.70 12.50
N ARG A 377 -8.55 -4.75 12.64
CA ARG A 377 -9.50 -4.67 11.53
C ARG A 377 -9.33 -3.41 10.72
N ALA A 378 -9.30 -2.23 11.36
CA ALA A 378 -9.08 -0.97 10.67
C ALA A 378 -7.74 -0.93 9.92
N THR A 379 -6.67 -1.47 10.52
CA THR A 379 -5.36 -1.53 9.88
C THR A 379 -5.35 -2.48 8.68
N LEU A 380 -6.06 -3.62 8.74
CA LEU A 380 -6.22 -4.54 7.61
C LEU A 380 -7.01 -3.89 6.46
N MET A 381 -8.20 -3.34 6.75
CA MET A 381 -9.14 -2.82 5.75
C MET A 381 -8.64 -1.53 5.09
N LEU A 382 -7.93 -0.69 5.82
CA LEU A 382 -7.48 0.62 5.36
C LEU A 382 -6.03 0.56 4.89
N LYS A 383 -5.08 0.56 5.82
CA LYS A 383 -3.67 0.65 5.48
C LYS A 383 -3.15 -0.60 4.76
N GLY A 384 -3.57 -1.79 5.19
CA GLY A 384 -3.24 -3.06 4.53
C GLY A 384 -3.79 -3.11 3.12
N ALA A 385 -5.11 -3.17 3.01
CA ALA A 385 -5.82 -3.46 1.77
C ALA A 385 -5.83 -2.31 0.75
N GLN A 386 -5.55 -1.07 1.17
CA GLN A 386 -5.63 0.10 0.28
C GLN A 386 -4.27 0.78 0.04
N ASN A 387 -3.24 0.44 0.81
CA ASN A 387 -1.89 0.97 0.62
C ASN A 387 -0.85 -0.15 0.52
N ILE A 388 -0.59 -0.87 1.61
CA ILE A 388 0.58 -1.77 1.71
C ILE A 388 0.53 -2.86 0.65
N HIS A 389 -0.56 -3.63 0.62
CA HIS A 389 -0.68 -4.80 -0.26
C HIS A 389 -0.78 -4.40 -1.74
N PRO A 390 -1.71 -3.51 -2.18
CA PRO A 390 -1.82 -3.19 -3.60
C PRO A 390 -0.59 -2.46 -4.13
N ARG A 391 0.05 -1.59 -3.34
CA ARG A 391 1.29 -0.93 -3.73
C ARG A 391 2.41 -1.93 -4.01
N ALA A 392 2.66 -2.85 -3.07
CA ALA A 392 3.71 -3.87 -3.21
C ALA A 392 3.44 -4.77 -4.41
N THR A 393 2.21 -5.26 -4.52
CA THR A 393 1.83 -6.22 -5.55
C THR A 393 1.80 -5.58 -6.94
N ASN A 394 1.17 -4.39 -7.10
CA ASN A 394 1.07 -3.74 -8.41
C ASN A 394 2.45 -3.36 -8.97
N MET A 395 3.41 -2.96 -8.12
CA MET A 395 4.79 -2.73 -8.56
C MET A 395 5.48 -4.01 -9.01
N ALA A 396 5.30 -5.10 -8.29
CA ALA A 396 5.87 -6.39 -8.65
C ALA A 396 5.30 -6.88 -9.99
N LEU A 397 3.98 -6.87 -10.14
CA LEU A 397 3.29 -7.26 -11.37
C LEU A 397 3.69 -6.38 -12.56
N ALA A 398 3.92 -5.08 -12.36
CA ALA A 398 4.38 -4.16 -13.40
C ALA A 398 5.79 -4.50 -13.92
N LEU A 399 6.60 -5.20 -13.14
CA LEU A 399 7.90 -5.73 -13.53
C LEU A 399 7.84 -7.16 -14.09
N GLY A 400 6.66 -7.79 -14.13
CA GLY A 400 6.52 -9.20 -14.45
C GLY A 400 6.95 -10.14 -13.31
N LEU A 401 7.06 -9.63 -12.09
CA LEU A 401 7.47 -10.35 -10.90
C LEU A 401 6.25 -10.82 -10.12
N ARG A 402 6.18 -12.10 -9.79
CA ARG A 402 5.13 -12.68 -8.92
C ARG A 402 5.47 -12.42 -7.46
N LEU A 403 4.45 -12.17 -6.63
CA LEU A 403 4.63 -11.86 -5.21
C LEU A 403 3.69 -12.70 -4.35
N ARG A 404 4.23 -13.41 -3.37
CA ARG A 404 3.48 -14.20 -2.37
C ARG A 404 3.64 -13.61 -0.98
N SER A 405 2.54 -13.59 -0.24
CA SER A 405 2.46 -13.01 1.11
C SER A 405 1.78 -14.01 2.04
N PRO A 406 2.52 -14.93 2.70
CA PRO A 406 1.93 -15.98 3.53
C PRO A 406 1.04 -15.48 4.67
N PHE A 407 1.29 -14.27 5.18
CA PHE A 407 0.40 -13.65 6.17
C PHE A 407 -0.94 -13.18 5.60
N CYS A 408 -1.08 -13.08 4.26
CA CYS A 408 -2.37 -12.82 3.61
C CYS A 408 -3.14 -14.13 3.34
N ASP A 409 -3.11 -15.08 4.27
CA ASP A 409 -3.89 -16.31 4.26
C ASP A 409 -5.19 -16.10 5.04
N GLU A 410 -6.34 -16.45 4.45
CA GLU A 410 -7.66 -16.21 5.05
C GLU A 410 -7.89 -17.04 6.31
N ASP A 411 -7.45 -18.31 6.35
CA ASP A 411 -7.60 -19.17 7.52
C ASP A 411 -6.78 -18.62 8.70
N LEU A 412 -5.54 -18.18 8.43
CA LEU A 412 -4.69 -17.53 9.42
C LEU A 412 -5.33 -16.25 9.95
N ALA A 413 -5.85 -15.41 9.05
CA ALA A 413 -6.50 -14.16 9.44
C ALA A 413 -7.77 -14.41 10.27
N GLN A 414 -8.64 -15.30 9.82
CA GLN A 414 -9.85 -15.67 10.55
C GLN A 414 -9.53 -16.20 11.95
N TRP A 415 -8.54 -17.08 12.07
CA TRP A 415 -8.05 -17.57 13.34
C TRP A 415 -7.65 -16.43 14.29
N THR A 416 -6.94 -15.40 13.78
CA THR A 416 -6.52 -14.29 14.63
C THR A 416 -7.66 -13.47 15.23
N PHE A 417 -8.86 -13.50 14.66
CA PHE A 417 -10.07 -12.89 15.22
C PHE A 417 -10.86 -13.83 16.16
N GLY A 418 -10.46 -15.10 16.26
CA GLY A 418 -10.93 -16.07 17.25
C GLY A 418 -10.07 -16.19 18.50
N VAL A 419 -8.99 -15.39 18.61
CA VAL A 419 -8.03 -15.43 19.73
C VAL A 419 -8.18 -14.20 20.60
N ASP A 420 -8.11 -14.39 21.93
CA ASP A 420 -8.20 -13.30 22.89
C ASP A 420 -7.10 -12.25 22.69
N SER A 421 -7.49 -10.98 22.75
CA SER A 421 -6.60 -9.84 22.51
C SER A 421 -5.40 -9.75 23.46
N SER A 422 -5.50 -10.31 24.67
CA SER A 422 -4.41 -10.35 25.65
C SER A 422 -3.23 -11.20 25.17
N LEU A 423 -3.46 -12.18 24.28
CA LEU A 423 -2.39 -12.99 23.69
C LEU A 423 -1.61 -12.27 22.58
N PHE A 424 -2.13 -11.20 22.02
CA PHE A 424 -1.40 -10.38 21.02
C PHE A 424 -0.53 -9.31 21.67
N LEU A 425 -1.00 -8.72 22.78
CA LEU A 425 -0.33 -7.63 23.46
C LEU A 425 -0.22 -7.95 24.96
N GLN A 426 0.98 -8.32 25.41
CA GLN A 426 1.28 -8.50 26.83
C GLN A 426 2.16 -7.37 27.35
N GLY A 427 1.61 -6.50 28.17
CA GLY A 427 2.30 -5.31 28.63
C GLY A 427 2.81 -4.46 27.46
N ALA A 428 4.14 -4.29 27.36
CA ALA A 428 4.78 -3.59 26.26
C ALA A 428 5.15 -4.49 25.07
N CYS A 429 4.91 -5.81 25.15
CA CYS A 429 5.29 -6.76 24.12
C CYS A 429 4.16 -6.94 23.09
N GLU A 430 4.37 -6.41 21.88
CA GLU A 430 3.49 -6.68 20.73
C GLU A 430 3.79 -8.03 20.10
N LYS A 431 2.78 -8.58 19.36
CA LYS A 431 2.88 -9.88 18.66
C LYS A 431 3.24 -11.04 19.59
N TYR A 432 2.85 -10.95 20.86
CA TYR A 432 3.31 -11.89 21.89
C TYR A 432 3.09 -13.35 21.49
N ILE A 433 1.86 -13.73 21.11
CA ILE A 433 1.54 -15.11 20.74
C ILE A 433 2.35 -15.57 19.50
N MET A 434 2.59 -14.68 18.53
CA MET A 434 3.40 -15.00 17.37
C MET A 434 4.86 -15.24 17.76
N LYS A 435 5.42 -14.43 18.65
CA LYS A 435 6.78 -14.63 19.17
C LYS A 435 6.89 -16.00 19.87
N ARG A 436 5.93 -16.35 20.73
CA ARG A 436 5.89 -17.67 21.39
C ARG A 436 5.81 -18.83 20.40
N ALA A 437 4.98 -18.68 19.35
CA ALA A 437 4.81 -19.72 18.36
C ALA A 437 6.10 -20.03 17.57
N VAL A 438 6.94 -19.02 17.30
CA VAL A 438 8.10 -19.15 16.41
C VAL A 438 9.44 -19.34 17.11
N GLU A 439 9.47 -19.39 18.43
CA GLU A 439 10.68 -19.67 19.22
C GLU A 439 11.48 -20.92 18.75
N PRO A 440 10.85 -22.01 18.31
CA PRO A 440 11.60 -23.16 17.79
C PRO A 440 12.27 -22.94 16.43
N TRP A 441 11.92 -21.87 15.71
CA TRP A 441 12.40 -21.62 14.36
C TRP A 441 13.51 -20.59 14.28
N LEU A 442 13.56 -19.68 15.23
CA LEU A 442 14.43 -18.51 15.22
C LEU A 442 15.04 -18.28 16.62
N PRO A 443 16.26 -17.79 16.71
CA PRO A 443 16.92 -17.51 17.99
C PRO A 443 16.24 -16.34 18.72
N ALA A 444 16.35 -16.35 20.05
CA ALA A 444 15.68 -15.40 20.93
C ALA A 444 15.99 -13.94 20.59
N GLU A 445 17.21 -13.62 20.16
CA GLU A 445 17.66 -12.29 19.80
C GLU A 445 16.89 -11.72 18.58
N ILE A 446 16.41 -12.59 17.70
CA ILE A 446 15.56 -12.21 16.55
C ILE A 446 14.10 -12.13 16.99
N VAL A 447 13.60 -13.16 17.69
CA VAL A 447 12.19 -13.28 18.09
C VAL A 447 11.77 -12.16 19.04
N TRP A 448 12.56 -11.89 20.07
CA TRP A 448 12.21 -10.96 21.14
C TRP A 448 12.72 -9.53 20.92
N ARG A 449 13.31 -9.27 19.76
CA ARG A 449 13.72 -7.92 19.38
C ARG A 449 12.53 -6.94 19.40
N PRO A 450 12.70 -5.73 19.96
CA PRO A 450 11.67 -4.70 19.89
C PRO A 450 11.36 -4.33 18.43
N LYS A 451 10.06 -4.20 18.10
CA LYS A 451 9.62 -3.80 16.76
C LYS A 451 10.15 -2.41 16.39
N ARG A 452 10.70 -2.32 15.21
CA ARG A 452 11.04 -1.06 14.54
C ARG A 452 10.37 -1.03 13.17
N GLY A 453 9.87 0.15 12.77
CA GLY A 453 9.40 0.35 11.40
C GLY A 453 10.57 0.65 10.47
N MET A 454 10.37 0.40 9.17
CA MET A 454 11.34 0.77 8.14
C MET A 454 11.57 2.29 8.17
N GLY A 455 12.78 2.69 8.42
CA GLY A 455 13.19 4.08 8.53
C GLY A 455 13.72 4.64 7.21
N VAL A 456 12.84 4.84 6.20
CA VAL A 456 13.26 5.53 4.96
C VAL A 456 13.67 6.96 5.29
N PRO A 457 14.87 7.41 4.91
CA PRO A 457 15.43 8.72 5.32
C PRO A 457 14.89 9.90 4.49
N LEU A 458 13.56 10.02 4.37
CA LEU A 458 12.89 10.98 3.49
C LEU A 458 13.28 12.42 3.79
N THR A 459 13.33 12.81 5.08
CA THR A 459 13.69 14.17 5.46
C THR A 459 15.10 14.51 5.00
N GLN A 460 16.06 13.62 5.25
CA GLN A 460 17.45 13.84 4.84
C GLN A 460 17.58 13.83 3.31
N TRP A 461 16.90 12.93 2.60
CA TRP A 461 16.90 12.92 1.13
C TRP A 461 16.30 14.19 0.54
N CYS A 462 15.15 14.64 1.03
CA CYS A 462 14.48 15.82 0.52
C CYS A 462 15.25 17.11 0.78
N LEU A 463 15.87 17.24 1.96
CA LEU A 463 16.55 18.49 2.37
C LEU A 463 18.01 18.58 1.89
N GLU A 464 18.61 17.48 1.46
CA GLU A 464 20.01 17.45 0.97
C GLU A 464 20.08 17.05 -0.51
N PRO A 465 20.15 15.71 -0.88
CA PRO A 465 20.47 15.33 -2.26
C PRO A 465 19.32 15.56 -3.27
N LEU A 466 18.06 15.59 -2.84
CA LEU A 466 16.91 15.80 -3.70
C LEU A 466 16.37 17.24 -3.68
N TRP A 467 17.00 18.15 -2.91
CA TRP A 467 16.51 19.49 -2.68
C TRP A 467 16.22 20.29 -3.98
N HIS A 468 17.17 20.30 -4.90
CA HIS A 468 17.00 21.01 -6.16
C HIS A 468 15.97 20.32 -7.09
N ASP A 469 15.81 19.00 -6.99
CA ASP A 469 14.81 18.28 -7.77
C ASP A 469 13.40 18.54 -7.26
N LEU A 470 13.24 18.69 -5.93
CA LEU A 470 11.98 19.14 -5.34
C LEU A 470 11.56 20.51 -5.91
N GLY A 471 12.49 21.42 -6.11
CA GLY A 471 12.22 22.74 -6.68
C GLY A 471 11.62 22.70 -8.08
N LYS A 472 11.93 21.68 -8.87
CA LYS A 472 11.32 21.50 -10.19
C LYS A 472 9.83 21.12 -10.11
N TRP A 473 9.45 20.36 -9.10
CA TRP A 473 8.13 19.77 -8.98
C TRP A 473 7.21 20.48 -7.98
N LEU A 474 7.78 21.29 -7.08
CA LEU A 474 7.06 21.95 -6.01
C LEU A 474 7.28 23.46 -6.00
N ASN A 475 7.70 24.05 -7.12
CA ASN A 475 7.85 25.51 -7.21
C ASN A 475 6.48 26.22 -7.21
N PRO A 476 6.42 27.47 -6.70
CA PRO A 476 5.17 28.22 -6.57
C PRO A 476 4.38 28.37 -7.88
N GLY A 477 5.06 28.61 -9.00
CA GLY A 477 4.39 28.80 -10.30
C GLY A 477 3.71 27.52 -10.82
N LEU A 478 4.31 26.35 -10.58
CA LEU A 478 3.71 25.07 -10.93
C LEU A 478 2.47 24.81 -10.07
N LEU A 479 2.61 24.94 -8.73
CA LEU A 479 1.50 24.71 -7.79
C LEU A 479 0.32 25.66 -8.03
N GLU A 480 0.60 26.93 -8.38
CA GLU A 480 -0.42 27.91 -8.75
C GLU A 480 -1.15 27.53 -10.05
N THR A 481 -0.40 27.08 -11.07
CA THR A 481 -0.97 26.64 -12.34
C THR A 481 -1.84 25.40 -12.20
N GLU A 482 -1.45 24.48 -11.33
CA GLU A 482 -2.21 23.27 -10.99
C GLU A 482 -3.53 23.61 -10.28
N GLY A 483 -3.53 24.64 -9.43
CA GLY A 483 -4.71 25.13 -8.72
C GLY A 483 -5.22 24.26 -7.58
N ILE A 484 -4.54 23.15 -7.28
CA ILE A 484 -4.87 22.22 -6.17
C ILE A 484 -4.28 22.75 -4.87
N TRP A 485 -2.96 22.88 -4.84
CA TRP A 485 -2.20 23.28 -3.66
C TRP A 485 -2.03 24.80 -3.58
N ARG A 486 -1.78 25.32 -2.41
CA ARG A 486 -1.31 26.70 -2.29
C ARG A 486 0.07 26.83 -2.94
N SER A 487 0.29 27.92 -3.65
CA SER A 487 1.58 28.19 -4.31
C SER A 487 2.76 28.29 -3.33
N ASP A 488 2.53 28.76 -2.10
CA ASP A 488 3.52 28.87 -1.03
C ASP A 488 3.67 27.60 -0.16
N LEU A 489 2.96 26.50 -0.49
CA LEU A 489 2.88 25.31 0.37
C LEU A 489 4.25 24.72 0.69
N ALA A 490 5.09 24.49 -0.32
CA ALA A 490 6.40 23.87 -0.13
C ALA A 490 7.31 24.72 0.77
N SER A 491 7.31 26.05 0.61
CA SER A 491 8.03 26.96 1.48
C SER A 491 7.47 26.98 2.89
N SER A 492 6.16 26.98 3.05
CA SER A 492 5.48 26.92 4.35
C SER A 492 5.83 25.64 5.14
N ILE A 493 5.97 24.50 4.44
CA ILE A 493 6.42 23.23 5.05
C ILE A 493 7.88 23.35 5.52
N VAL A 494 8.76 23.82 4.64
CA VAL A 494 10.21 23.93 4.92
C VAL A 494 10.49 24.88 6.08
N PHE A 495 9.76 25.99 6.16
CA PHE A 495 9.91 26.98 7.24
C PHE A 495 9.09 26.66 8.50
N GLY A 496 8.43 25.49 8.57
CA GLY A 496 7.66 25.09 9.73
C GLY A 496 6.40 25.94 10.00
N GLN A 497 5.94 26.70 8.99
CA GLN A 497 4.79 27.62 9.11
C GLN A 497 3.45 26.90 9.22
N LEU A 498 3.38 25.62 8.82
CA LEU A 498 2.17 24.82 9.00
C LEU A 498 1.88 24.50 10.48
N SER A 499 2.88 24.62 11.37
CA SER A 499 2.76 24.38 12.82
C SER A 499 2.26 22.97 13.23
N GLY A 500 1.96 22.75 14.51
CA GLY A 500 1.38 21.50 15.00
C GLY A 500 2.34 20.30 14.92
N SER A 501 1.85 19.14 14.50
CA SER A 501 2.62 17.88 14.41
C SER A 501 3.60 17.84 13.24
N LEU A 502 3.54 18.79 12.29
CA LEU A 502 4.39 18.88 11.11
C LEU A 502 5.72 19.61 11.40
N ARG A 503 6.37 19.30 12.51
CA ARG A 503 7.66 19.89 12.87
C ARG A 503 8.83 19.00 12.43
N LYS A 504 9.96 19.66 12.09
CA LYS A 504 11.31 19.09 11.79
C LYS A 504 11.37 17.66 11.19
N ARG A 505 10.97 16.64 11.93
CA ARG A 505 11.08 15.23 11.53
C ARG A 505 10.20 14.85 10.33
N ARG A 506 9.08 15.56 10.10
CA ARG A 506 8.08 15.18 9.10
C ARG A 506 8.08 16.05 7.85
N ILE A 507 8.97 17.03 7.79
CA ILE A 507 9.12 17.89 6.60
C ILE A 507 9.31 17.04 5.34
N GLY A 508 10.25 16.10 5.38
CA GLY A 508 10.53 15.24 4.24
C GLY A 508 9.39 14.30 3.88
N GLU A 509 8.64 13.80 4.85
CA GLU A 509 7.48 12.94 4.60
C GLU A 509 6.38 13.69 3.83
N ILE A 510 6.14 14.97 4.15
CA ILE A 510 5.13 15.77 3.48
C ILE A 510 5.63 16.27 2.11
N LEU A 511 6.89 16.71 2.01
CA LEU A 511 7.48 17.05 0.71
C LEU A 511 7.46 15.85 -0.24
N TRP A 512 7.73 14.65 0.27
CA TRP A 512 7.66 13.42 -0.49
C TRP A 512 6.24 13.09 -0.95
N LEU A 513 5.25 13.26 -0.08
CA LEU A 513 3.84 13.07 -0.42
C LEU A 513 3.45 13.98 -1.60
N LEU A 514 3.78 15.27 -1.54
CA LEU A 514 3.51 16.20 -2.63
C LEU A 514 4.27 15.82 -3.91
N LEU A 515 5.53 15.43 -3.79
CA LEU A 515 6.36 15.01 -4.91
C LEU A 515 5.78 13.78 -5.62
N GLN A 516 5.31 12.78 -4.87
CA GLN A 516 4.69 11.58 -5.44
C GLN A 516 3.37 11.90 -6.18
N TRP A 517 2.59 12.85 -5.68
CA TRP A 517 1.43 13.36 -6.40
C TRP A 517 1.83 13.98 -7.75
N GLN A 518 2.83 14.85 -7.76
CA GLN A 518 3.32 15.50 -8.97
C GLN A 518 3.83 14.50 -10.02
N PHE A 519 4.60 13.50 -9.57
CA PHE A 519 5.08 12.44 -10.47
C PHE A 519 3.93 11.62 -11.03
N TRP A 520 2.97 11.23 -10.21
CA TRP A 520 1.80 10.50 -10.68
C TRP A 520 1.01 11.32 -11.72
N GLN A 521 0.71 12.57 -11.41
CA GLN A 521 -0.03 13.47 -12.28
C GLN A 521 0.69 13.67 -13.64
N SER A 522 2.00 13.79 -13.63
CA SER A 522 2.81 13.92 -14.86
C SER A 522 2.66 12.71 -15.78
N GLN A 523 2.48 11.51 -15.22
CA GLN A 523 2.27 10.28 -15.99
C GLN A 523 0.84 10.15 -16.54
N MET A 524 -0.11 10.95 -16.04
CA MET A 524 -1.49 11.01 -16.52
C MET A 524 -1.67 11.99 -17.69
N GLY A 525 -0.58 12.56 -18.21
CA GLY A 525 -0.58 13.47 -19.37
C GLY A 525 -1.12 14.87 -19.06
N VAL A 526 -0.99 15.31 -17.81
CA VAL A 526 -1.21 16.71 -17.44
C VAL A 526 0.06 17.49 -17.80
N PRO A 527 0.00 18.51 -18.68
CA PRO A 527 1.19 19.23 -19.08
C PRO A 527 1.82 19.96 -17.90
N ILE A 528 3.08 19.68 -17.64
CA ILE A 528 3.89 20.44 -16.69
C ILE A 528 4.41 21.65 -17.47
N LYS A 529 3.92 22.85 -17.15
CA LYS A 529 4.38 24.08 -17.77
C LYS A 529 5.73 24.53 -17.22
N ASP A 530 6.48 25.23 -18.05
CA ASP A 530 7.85 25.69 -17.86
C ASP A 530 8.06 26.51 -16.57
N TYR A 531 9.24 26.39 -15.96
CA TYR A 531 9.53 26.69 -14.57
C TYR A 531 10.05 28.12 -14.37
N SER A 532 9.48 28.82 -13.41
CA SER A 532 10.22 29.83 -12.67
C SER A 532 10.83 29.17 -11.42
N TRP A 533 12.14 29.26 -11.23
CA TRP A 533 12.79 28.84 -10.01
C TRP A 533 12.27 29.67 -8.84
N GLY A 534 11.40 29.08 -8.07
CA GLY A 534 10.85 29.71 -6.87
C GLY A 534 11.68 29.41 -5.63
N HIS A 535 11.71 30.39 -4.71
CA HIS A 535 12.11 30.16 -3.35
C HIS A 535 11.27 29.04 -2.70
N PRO A 536 11.81 28.11 -1.89
CA PRO A 536 13.16 28.20 -1.29
C PRO A 536 14.26 27.45 -2.07
N PHE A 537 13.95 26.75 -3.13
CA PHE A 537 14.78 25.71 -3.74
C PHE A 537 16.01 26.22 -4.52
N HIS A 538 16.11 27.52 -4.81
CA HIS A 538 17.24 28.10 -5.54
C HIS A 538 18.52 28.25 -4.70
N LEU A 539 18.40 28.21 -3.37
CA LEU A 539 19.55 28.18 -2.46
C LEU A 539 19.60 26.86 -1.70
N PRO A 540 20.77 26.40 -1.29
CA PRO A 540 20.89 25.19 -0.50
C PRO A 540 20.07 25.27 0.79
N TYR A 541 19.50 24.13 1.25
CA TYR A 541 18.67 24.08 2.45
C TYR A 541 19.39 24.63 3.71
N TRP A 542 20.70 24.35 3.89
CA TRP A 542 21.47 24.86 5.03
C TRP A 542 21.47 26.39 5.16
N PHE A 543 21.31 27.11 4.05
CA PHE A 543 21.19 28.57 4.07
C PHE A 543 19.88 29.00 4.75
N TRP A 544 18.78 28.34 4.43
CA TRP A 544 17.47 28.62 5.01
C TRP A 544 17.38 28.19 6.46
N GLU A 545 18.02 27.08 6.83
CA GLU A 545 18.10 26.60 8.20
C GLU A 545 18.79 27.64 9.10
N ARG A 546 19.88 28.23 8.66
CA ARG A 546 20.56 29.32 9.38
C ARG A 546 19.70 30.57 9.50
N MET A 547 18.98 30.95 8.45
CA MET A 547 18.08 32.11 8.49
C MET A 547 16.94 31.93 9.48
N ASN A 548 16.38 30.72 9.57
CA ASN A 548 15.32 30.41 10.55
C ASN A 548 15.81 30.41 11.98
N LEU A 549 17.01 29.89 12.25
CA LEU A 549 17.62 29.97 13.58
C LEU A 549 17.86 31.43 14.04
N TYR A 550 18.14 32.33 13.11
CA TYR A 550 18.23 33.77 13.41
C TYR A 550 16.87 34.40 13.77
N ARG A 551 15.78 33.95 13.11
CA ARG A 551 14.42 34.44 13.40
C ARG A 551 13.80 33.89 14.69
N GLU A 552 14.18 32.69 15.12
CA GLU A 552 13.72 32.11 16.40
C GLU A 552 14.45 32.71 17.61
N ASN A 553 15.57 33.39 17.40
CA ASN A 553 16.37 34.07 18.45
C ASN A 553 16.15 35.58 18.50
N LEU A 554 15.29 36.15 17.64
CA LEU A 554 14.78 37.53 17.71
C LEU A 554 13.31 37.53 18.16
#